data_912f0eee4d2a70e49dd772618a411b66
#
_entry.id   912f0eee4d2a70e49dd772618a411b66
#
_cell.length_a   1.000
_cell.length_b   1.000
_cell.length_c   1.000
_cell.angle_alpha   90.00
_cell.angle_beta   90.00
_cell.angle_gamma   90.00
#
_symmetry.space_group_name_H-M   'P 1'
#
loop_
_entity.id
_entity.type
_entity.pdbx_description
1 polymer ?
#
loop_
_entity_poly.entity_id
_entity_poly.type
_entity_poly.pdbx_seq_one_letter_code
_entity_poly.pdbx_strand_id
1 'polypeptide(L)'
;MNIKGVGIGRGVAVGPVIRMAAPLPEPSDAPRAESISAETEIARVEKSLALVNADLNRRAEEAANGDEGAKQAAPILQAIAMFASDPSLAQSIKDLINQGKTAERAVLEGFGAVEDMFRAIGGYQAERAADLHDVGQRVIADLMGAPAPGLPVSETPFVLVAEDLSPADTAALDMSKTLAIVTSQGGPTSHTAILARARGIVAVVSAAEAAELENGTNVIVNAAKGEIVVNPSEDEIAAAEAAKSRAAAAKELRGKPGATKDGHLIPLLANVGKPSDAAKALEYGAEGVGLFRTEFLFIGNSEPPSVEEQTKAYTELLSQFPGKKVVIRMLDAGADKPLPFLTPEDEPNPALGLRGLRTLRAHMDVFEGQLKALAAADAATDANLWVMAPMVADQHEADYFVKLGKSFGLKFVGAMAEVPSIALMADKVADVADFVSIGTNDLTQYTLAADRTLGSVANYQTAWHPAVLRAIKMICDAGNAKGMPVGVCGEAAADPDLAVVLAGLGVNSLSMTPVALDDVRAALAEVTFEEAKAKAAAALNGDFYKPAE
;
A
#
# COMPACT_ATOMS: atom_id res chain seq x y z
N MET A 1 14.11 -7.70 -21.29
CA MET A 1 13.35 -8.74 -20.54
C MET A 1 12.65 -8.05 -19.37
N ASN A 2 11.36 -8.33 -19.15
CA ASN A 2 10.61 -7.73 -18.03
C ASN A 2 10.21 -8.82 -17.06
N ILE A 3 10.60 -8.67 -15.81
CA ILE A 3 10.24 -9.56 -14.71
C ILE A 3 9.05 -8.94 -13.99
N LYS A 4 8.06 -9.76 -13.61
CA LYS A 4 6.88 -9.34 -12.87
C LYS A 4 6.96 -9.82 -11.42
N GLY A 5 6.43 -8.98 -10.53
CA GLY A 5 6.28 -9.27 -9.11
C GLY A 5 5.20 -8.40 -8.49
N VAL A 6 5.17 -8.33 -7.18
CA VAL A 6 4.26 -7.48 -6.43
C VAL A 6 4.99 -6.23 -5.98
N GLY A 7 4.57 -5.07 -6.49
CA GLY A 7 5.17 -3.79 -6.13
C GLY A 7 4.82 -3.35 -4.70
N ILE A 8 5.80 -2.82 -4.00
CA ILE A 8 5.68 -2.31 -2.64
C ILE A 8 5.98 -0.82 -2.61
N GLY A 9 4.97 -0.04 -2.31
CA GLY A 9 5.06 1.41 -2.37
C GLY A 9 4.92 1.96 -3.80
N ARG A 10 5.42 3.16 -3.99
CA ARG A 10 5.48 3.86 -5.29
C ARG A 10 6.89 4.40 -5.49
N GLY A 11 7.38 4.31 -6.67
CA GLY A 11 8.69 4.85 -7.02
C GLY A 11 9.38 4.00 -8.07
N VAL A 12 10.41 4.60 -8.65
CA VAL A 12 11.26 3.97 -9.65
C VAL A 12 12.71 4.11 -9.20
N ALA A 13 13.47 3.03 -9.29
CA ALA A 13 14.91 3.04 -9.05
C ALA A 13 15.64 2.43 -10.24
N VAL A 14 16.80 2.98 -10.55
CA VAL A 14 17.67 2.52 -11.65
C VAL A 14 19.06 2.25 -11.07
N GLY A 15 19.61 1.08 -11.32
CA GLY A 15 20.96 0.77 -10.87
C GLY A 15 21.39 -0.66 -11.12
N PRO A 16 22.66 -0.96 -10.83
CA PRO A 16 23.20 -2.30 -10.93
C PRO A 16 22.66 -3.20 -9.82
N VAL A 17 22.44 -4.45 -10.15
CA VAL A 17 22.07 -5.52 -9.19
C VAL A 17 23.28 -5.90 -8.36
N ILE A 18 23.07 -6.05 -7.05
CA ILE A 18 23.94 -6.84 -6.18
C ILE A 18 23.08 -7.89 -5.48
N ARG A 19 23.44 -9.12 -5.65
CA ARG A 19 22.73 -10.25 -5.03
C ARG A 19 23.19 -10.44 -3.59
N MET A 20 22.26 -10.75 -2.73
CA MET A 20 22.60 -11.30 -1.42
C MET A 20 23.36 -12.63 -1.61
N ALA A 21 24.34 -12.89 -0.76
CA ALA A 21 25.13 -14.11 -0.87
C ALA A 21 24.24 -15.36 -0.86
N ALA A 22 24.55 -16.30 -1.75
CA ALA A 22 23.83 -17.57 -1.80
C ALA A 22 23.99 -18.33 -0.47
N PRO A 23 23.00 -19.15 -0.09
CA PRO A 23 23.14 -20.04 1.05
C PRO A 23 24.43 -20.87 0.93
N LEU A 24 25.11 -21.05 2.04
CA LEU A 24 26.30 -21.88 2.07
C LEU A 24 25.96 -23.33 1.74
N PRO A 25 26.87 -24.05 1.05
CA PRO A 25 26.68 -25.49 0.89
C PRO A 25 26.68 -26.15 2.28
N GLU A 26 25.82 -27.16 2.44
CA GLU A 26 25.75 -27.90 3.70
C GLU A 26 27.11 -28.55 4.02
N PRO A 27 27.66 -28.32 5.23
CA PRO A 27 28.90 -28.97 5.66
C PRO A 27 28.81 -30.49 5.60
N SER A 28 29.88 -31.13 5.10
CA SER A 28 29.95 -32.58 4.96
C SER A 28 29.73 -33.29 6.30
N ASP A 29 28.98 -34.39 6.29
CA ASP A 29 28.79 -35.27 7.44
C ASP A 29 29.97 -36.33 7.60
N ALA A 30 30.97 -36.24 6.72
CA ALA A 30 32.13 -37.12 6.84
C ALA A 30 32.88 -36.85 8.17
N PRO A 31 33.38 -37.90 8.82
CA PRO A 31 34.13 -37.72 10.05
C PRO A 31 35.41 -36.89 9.80
N ARG A 32 35.84 -36.16 10.84
CA ARG A 32 37.08 -35.41 10.83
C ARG A 32 38.25 -36.32 10.43
N ALA A 33 39.14 -35.82 9.58
CA ALA A 33 40.36 -36.54 9.20
C ALA A 33 41.22 -36.85 10.44
N GLU A 34 41.79 -38.04 10.52
CA GLU A 34 42.64 -38.49 11.65
C GLU A 34 43.86 -37.58 11.86
N SER A 35 44.31 -36.89 10.82
CA SER A 35 45.43 -35.94 10.88
C SER A 35 45.10 -34.62 11.58
N ILE A 36 43.86 -34.32 11.84
CA ILE A 36 43.40 -33.08 12.49
C ILE A 36 42.93 -33.42 13.91
N SER A 37 43.51 -32.80 14.93
CA SER A 37 43.13 -33.04 16.32
C SER A 37 41.80 -32.36 16.70
N ALA A 38 41.11 -32.83 17.73
CA ALA A 38 39.94 -32.19 18.27
C ALA A 38 40.20 -30.76 18.76
N GLU A 39 41.37 -30.58 19.41
CA GLU A 39 41.81 -29.30 19.93
C GLU A 39 41.97 -28.27 18.80
N THR A 40 42.47 -28.71 17.63
CA THR A 40 42.59 -27.83 16.45
C THR A 40 41.25 -27.35 15.97
N GLU A 41 40.27 -28.24 15.83
CA GLU A 41 38.89 -27.89 15.39
C GLU A 41 38.19 -27.03 16.43
N ILE A 42 38.33 -27.32 17.72
CA ILE A 42 37.79 -26.51 18.81
C ILE A 42 38.35 -25.08 18.74
N ALA A 43 39.66 -24.94 18.58
CA ALA A 43 40.30 -23.62 18.47
C ALA A 43 39.81 -22.82 17.24
N ARG A 44 39.53 -23.50 16.10
CA ARG A 44 38.93 -22.87 14.92
C ARG A 44 37.55 -22.33 15.23
N VAL A 45 36.67 -23.13 15.86
CA VAL A 45 35.32 -22.72 16.24
C VAL A 45 35.32 -21.56 17.23
N GLU A 46 36.14 -21.65 18.29
CA GLU A 46 36.26 -20.58 19.30
C GLU A 46 36.68 -19.25 18.67
N LYS A 47 37.67 -19.30 17.77
CA LYS A 47 38.09 -18.11 17.02
C LYS A 47 36.99 -17.55 16.15
N SER A 48 36.28 -18.40 15.42
CA SER A 48 35.17 -18.00 14.52
C SER A 48 34.01 -17.41 15.29
N LEU A 49 33.57 -18.04 16.40
CA LEU A 49 32.54 -17.51 17.29
C LEU A 49 32.92 -16.12 17.84
N ALA A 50 34.17 -15.93 18.25
CA ALA A 50 34.66 -14.63 18.73
C ALA A 50 34.62 -13.56 17.63
N LEU A 51 35.01 -13.90 16.40
CA LEU A 51 34.98 -12.98 15.25
C LEU A 51 33.56 -12.58 14.90
N VAL A 52 32.62 -13.53 14.84
CA VAL A 52 31.21 -13.27 14.52
C VAL A 52 30.54 -12.43 15.62
N ASN A 53 30.82 -12.74 16.90
CA ASN A 53 30.34 -11.93 18.03
C ASN A 53 30.84 -10.47 17.93
N ALA A 54 32.15 -10.27 17.66
CA ALA A 54 32.73 -8.95 17.53
C ALA A 54 32.14 -8.16 16.35
N ASP A 55 31.91 -8.80 15.18
CA ASP A 55 31.29 -8.15 14.03
C ASP A 55 29.83 -7.75 14.32
N LEU A 56 29.02 -8.61 14.94
CA LEU A 56 27.64 -8.31 15.30
C LEU A 56 27.55 -7.16 16.32
N ASN A 57 28.44 -7.13 17.34
CA ASN A 57 28.48 -6.03 18.30
C ASN A 57 28.89 -4.70 17.63
N ARG A 58 29.89 -4.72 16.74
CA ARG A 58 30.25 -3.53 15.95
C ARG A 58 29.07 -3.00 15.12
N ARG A 59 28.35 -3.87 14.44
CA ARG A 59 27.14 -3.51 13.68
C ARG A 59 26.04 -2.95 14.59
N ALA A 60 25.87 -3.49 15.79
CA ALA A 60 24.93 -2.96 16.77
C ALA A 60 25.30 -1.54 17.23
N GLU A 61 26.60 -1.27 17.46
CA GLU A 61 27.10 0.07 17.80
C GLU A 61 26.91 1.06 16.65
N GLU A 62 27.20 0.65 15.40
CA GLU A 62 26.96 1.46 14.21
C GLU A 62 25.46 1.79 14.05
N ALA A 63 24.60 0.80 14.24
CA ALA A 63 23.15 0.98 14.19
C ALA A 63 22.62 1.93 15.29
N ALA A 64 23.17 1.85 16.51
CA ALA A 64 22.80 2.73 17.61
C ALA A 64 23.13 4.22 17.33
N ASN A 65 24.12 4.48 16.47
CA ASN A 65 24.53 5.81 16.06
C ASN A 65 23.91 6.25 14.72
N GLY A 66 23.08 5.41 14.09
CA GLY A 66 22.40 5.65 12.82
C GLY A 66 21.09 6.45 12.95
N ASP A 67 20.27 6.37 11.91
CA ASP A 67 18.94 6.97 11.90
C ASP A 67 17.95 6.24 12.86
N GLU A 68 16.74 6.76 13.03
CA GLU A 68 15.73 6.19 13.94
C GLU A 68 15.39 4.72 13.62
N GLY A 69 15.45 4.32 12.36
CA GLY A 69 15.21 2.94 11.95
C GLY A 69 16.40 2.03 12.31
N ALA A 70 17.62 2.51 12.11
CA ALA A 70 18.83 1.80 12.51
C ALA A 70 18.91 1.63 14.03
N LYS A 71 18.54 2.64 14.81
CA LYS A 71 18.50 2.58 16.29
C LYS A 71 17.58 1.48 16.81
N GLN A 72 16.48 1.19 16.11
CA GLN A 72 15.58 0.09 16.48
C GLN A 72 16.20 -1.29 16.26
N ALA A 73 17.15 -1.41 15.33
CA ALA A 73 17.85 -2.66 15.06
C ALA A 73 18.97 -2.95 16.06
N ALA A 74 19.55 -1.93 16.70
CA ALA A 74 20.70 -2.09 17.59
C ALA A 74 20.44 -3.09 18.75
N PRO A 75 19.33 -3.04 19.50
CA PRO A 75 19.04 -4.03 20.54
C PRO A 75 18.86 -5.46 20.00
N ILE A 76 18.34 -5.57 18.78
CA ILE A 76 18.14 -6.88 18.11
C ILE A 76 19.51 -7.48 17.79
N LEU A 77 20.39 -6.71 17.17
CA LEU A 77 21.76 -7.14 16.84
C LEU A 77 22.58 -7.53 18.08
N GLN A 78 22.42 -6.79 19.19
CA GLN A 78 23.03 -7.14 20.47
C GLN A 78 22.51 -8.49 21.00
N ALA A 79 21.20 -8.72 20.94
CA ALA A 79 20.61 -9.99 21.36
C ALA A 79 21.07 -11.16 20.47
N ILE A 80 21.24 -10.94 19.15
CA ILE A 80 21.76 -11.93 18.22
C ILE A 80 23.24 -12.24 18.53
N ALA A 81 24.05 -11.22 18.84
CA ALA A 81 25.45 -11.41 19.20
C ALA A 81 25.62 -12.30 20.46
N MET A 82 24.65 -12.29 21.37
CA MET A 82 24.70 -13.15 22.57
C MET A 82 24.70 -14.64 22.23
N PHE A 83 24.08 -15.07 21.13
CA PHE A 83 24.08 -16.47 20.72
C PHE A 83 25.48 -16.95 20.35
N ALA A 84 26.29 -16.10 19.71
CA ALA A 84 27.69 -16.44 19.39
C ALA A 84 28.61 -16.53 20.63
N SER A 85 28.15 -16.05 21.80
CA SER A 85 28.89 -16.11 23.07
C SER A 85 28.25 -17.02 24.12
N ASP A 86 27.22 -17.80 23.75
CA ASP A 86 26.53 -18.70 24.67
C ASP A 86 27.45 -19.88 25.08
N PRO A 87 27.75 -20.05 26.39
CA PRO A 87 28.66 -21.12 26.83
C PRO A 87 28.07 -22.51 26.64
N SER A 88 26.75 -22.69 26.72
CA SER A 88 26.09 -23.98 26.58
C SER A 88 26.13 -24.44 25.12
N LEU A 89 25.92 -23.54 24.17
CA LEU A 89 26.05 -23.80 22.74
C LEU A 89 27.50 -24.12 22.38
N ALA A 90 28.48 -23.34 22.87
CA ALA A 90 29.91 -23.59 22.67
C ALA A 90 30.31 -24.98 23.21
N GLN A 91 29.79 -25.37 24.39
CA GLN A 91 30.07 -26.70 24.96
C GLN A 91 29.46 -27.83 24.10
N SER A 92 28.23 -27.67 23.64
CA SER A 92 27.58 -28.64 22.76
C SER A 92 28.35 -28.87 21.46
N ILE A 93 28.85 -27.80 20.85
CA ILE A 93 29.71 -27.88 19.64
C ILE A 93 31.02 -28.61 19.94
N LYS A 94 31.67 -28.33 21.09
CA LYS A 94 32.91 -29.05 21.53
C LYS A 94 32.64 -30.55 21.70
N ASP A 95 31.52 -30.92 22.26
CA ASP A 95 31.14 -32.31 22.46
C ASP A 95 30.96 -33.04 21.11
N LEU A 96 30.35 -32.40 20.11
CA LEU A 96 30.23 -32.91 18.76
C LEU A 96 31.58 -33.09 18.06
N ILE A 97 32.52 -32.13 18.24
CA ILE A 97 33.91 -32.25 17.73
C ILE A 97 34.63 -33.41 18.39
N ASN A 98 34.45 -33.62 19.69
CA ASN A 98 35.04 -34.75 20.40
C ASN A 98 34.48 -36.10 19.97
N GLN A 99 33.25 -36.11 19.42
CA GLN A 99 32.65 -37.28 18.80
C GLN A 99 33.12 -37.53 17.35
N GLY A 100 34.06 -36.73 16.84
CA GLY A 100 34.68 -36.92 15.53
C GLY A 100 34.11 -36.06 14.40
N LYS A 101 33.23 -35.12 14.68
CA LYS A 101 32.73 -34.17 13.67
C LYS A 101 33.80 -33.13 13.30
N THR A 102 33.67 -32.57 12.09
CA THR A 102 34.43 -31.38 11.68
C THR A 102 33.87 -30.13 12.37
N ALA A 103 34.66 -29.04 12.42
CA ALA A 103 34.22 -27.76 12.98
C ALA A 103 32.90 -27.27 12.35
N GLU A 104 32.84 -27.27 11.02
CA GLU A 104 31.70 -26.78 10.25
C GLU A 104 30.43 -27.62 10.52
N ARG A 105 30.56 -28.95 10.57
CA ARG A 105 29.45 -29.85 10.85
C ARG A 105 28.98 -29.75 12.30
N ALA A 106 29.91 -29.64 13.25
CA ALA A 106 29.59 -29.48 14.67
C ALA A 106 28.84 -28.15 14.94
N VAL A 107 29.20 -27.06 14.25
CA VAL A 107 28.49 -25.80 14.33
C VAL A 107 27.08 -25.94 13.75
N LEU A 108 26.93 -26.54 12.57
CA LEU A 108 25.62 -26.77 11.94
C LEU A 108 24.67 -27.55 12.87
N GLU A 109 25.14 -28.66 13.44
CA GLU A 109 24.34 -29.52 14.32
C GLU A 109 24.08 -28.86 15.69
N GLY A 110 25.04 -28.16 16.27
CA GLY A 110 24.92 -27.48 17.55
C GLY A 110 23.90 -26.34 17.50
N PHE A 111 23.99 -25.49 16.49
CA PHE A 111 22.99 -24.43 16.27
C PHE A 111 21.62 -25.01 15.90
N GLY A 112 21.57 -26.00 14.99
CA GLY A 112 20.34 -26.64 14.55
C GLY A 112 19.54 -27.28 15.70
N ALA A 113 20.21 -27.91 16.66
CA ALA A 113 19.54 -28.48 17.85
C ALA A 113 18.85 -27.39 18.70
N VAL A 114 19.44 -26.21 18.84
CA VAL A 114 18.85 -25.10 19.57
C VAL A 114 17.73 -24.45 18.75
N GLU A 115 17.88 -24.32 17.42
CA GLU A 115 16.82 -23.86 16.52
C GLU A 115 15.56 -24.74 16.63
N ASP A 116 15.74 -26.07 16.58
CA ASP A 116 14.61 -27.02 16.68
C ASP A 116 13.91 -26.92 18.04
N MET A 117 14.66 -26.74 19.12
CA MET A 117 14.12 -26.50 20.43
C MET A 117 13.30 -25.20 20.48
N PHE A 118 13.80 -24.11 19.90
CA PHE A 118 13.10 -22.83 19.84
C PHE A 118 11.81 -22.92 19.01
N ARG A 119 11.84 -23.62 17.88
CA ARG A 119 10.67 -23.89 17.04
C ARG A 119 9.61 -24.73 17.80
N ALA A 120 10.06 -25.71 18.57
CA ALA A 120 9.17 -26.56 19.36
C ALA A 120 8.46 -25.81 20.51
N ILE A 121 9.14 -24.82 21.11
CA ILE A 121 8.53 -23.94 22.16
C ILE A 121 7.43 -23.07 21.56
N GLY A 122 7.57 -22.60 20.32
CA GLY A 122 6.60 -21.76 19.62
C GLY A 122 6.62 -20.28 20.05
N GLY A 123 5.69 -19.50 19.52
CA GLY A 123 5.55 -18.08 19.81
C GLY A 123 6.82 -17.26 19.53
N TYR A 124 7.17 -16.35 20.42
CA TYR A 124 8.34 -15.48 20.29
C TYR A 124 9.68 -16.25 20.15
N GLN A 125 9.79 -17.43 20.76
CA GLN A 125 10.99 -18.24 20.66
C GLN A 125 11.17 -18.82 19.23
N ALA A 126 10.08 -19.22 18.56
CA ALA A 126 10.14 -19.70 17.19
C ALA A 126 10.62 -18.62 16.22
N GLU A 127 10.31 -17.34 16.47
CA GLU A 127 10.85 -16.22 15.66
C GLU A 127 12.36 -16.06 15.85
N ARG A 128 12.89 -16.35 17.04
CA ARG A 128 14.32 -16.31 17.34
C ARG A 128 15.14 -17.47 16.75
N ALA A 129 14.47 -18.53 16.30
CA ALA A 129 15.16 -19.62 15.60
C ALA A 129 15.86 -19.16 14.31
N ALA A 130 15.29 -18.18 13.60
CA ALA A 130 15.90 -17.59 12.41
C ALA A 130 17.18 -16.80 12.74
N ASP A 131 17.21 -16.10 13.86
CA ASP A 131 18.38 -15.36 14.32
C ASP A 131 19.53 -16.31 14.67
N LEU A 132 19.22 -17.44 15.34
CA LEU A 132 20.19 -18.51 15.63
C LEU A 132 20.77 -19.10 14.35
N HIS A 133 19.90 -19.37 13.36
CA HIS A 133 20.33 -19.86 12.05
C HIS A 133 21.32 -18.91 11.40
N ASP A 134 21.04 -17.60 11.36
CA ASP A 134 21.94 -16.60 10.78
C ASP A 134 23.32 -16.59 11.46
N VAL A 135 23.38 -16.64 12.79
CA VAL A 135 24.64 -16.71 13.51
C VAL A 135 25.41 -17.98 13.17
N GLY A 136 24.75 -19.14 13.14
CA GLY A 136 25.35 -20.42 12.76
C GLY A 136 25.94 -20.38 11.35
N GLN A 137 25.19 -19.81 10.39
CA GLN A 137 25.65 -19.66 9.00
C GLN A 137 26.88 -18.72 8.91
N ARG A 138 26.95 -17.64 9.67
CA ARG A 138 28.12 -16.74 9.72
C ARG A 138 29.37 -17.44 10.26
N VAL A 139 29.22 -18.25 11.30
CA VAL A 139 30.30 -19.04 11.85
C VAL A 139 30.79 -20.10 10.85
N ILE A 140 29.87 -20.79 10.17
CA ILE A 140 30.21 -21.76 9.13
C ILE A 140 30.92 -21.07 7.95
N ALA A 141 30.46 -19.89 7.54
CA ALA A 141 31.10 -19.11 6.47
C ALA A 141 32.55 -18.78 6.79
N ASP A 142 32.82 -18.28 8.00
CA ASP A 142 34.18 -17.96 8.45
C ASP A 142 35.06 -19.22 8.48
N LEU A 143 34.54 -20.33 9.00
CA LEU A 143 35.26 -21.63 9.04
C LEU A 143 35.56 -22.16 7.63
N MET A 144 34.71 -21.94 6.66
CA MET A 144 34.88 -22.34 5.25
C MET A 144 35.71 -21.35 4.43
N GLY A 145 36.00 -20.15 4.99
CA GLY A 145 36.67 -19.08 4.25
C GLY A 145 35.75 -18.49 3.14
N ALA A 146 34.45 -18.63 3.28
CA ALA A 146 33.45 -18.11 2.37
C ALA A 146 32.96 -16.72 2.81
N PRO A 147 32.38 -15.90 1.91
CA PRO A 147 31.71 -14.67 2.31
C PRO A 147 30.59 -14.97 3.33
N ALA A 148 30.51 -14.18 4.39
CA ALA A 148 29.44 -14.30 5.35
C ALA A 148 28.08 -14.06 4.65
N PRO A 149 27.04 -14.86 4.95
CA PRO A 149 25.69 -14.55 4.48
C PRO A 149 25.26 -13.20 5.03
N GLY A 150 24.40 -12.52 4.30
CA GLY A 150 23.85 -11.24 4.69
C GLY A 150 24.02 -10.16 3.64
N LEU A 151 23.77 -8.91 4.04
CA LEU A 151 23.76 -7.78 3.14
C LEU A 151 25.13 -7.54 2.49
N PRO A 152 25.15 -7.32 1.17
CA PRO A 152 26.38 -6.96 0.48
C PRO A 152 26.86 -5.58 0.92
N VAL A 153 28.18 -5.43 1.04
CA VAL A 153 28.82 -4.13 1.23
C VAL A 153 29.19 -3.57 -0.14
N SER A 154 28.73 -2.35 -0.45
CA SER A 154 29.06 -1.68 -1.70
C SER A 154 29.38 -0.22 -1.45
N GLU A 155 30.39 0.31 -2.17
CA GLU A 155 30.68 1.74 -2.15
C GLU A 155 29.77 2.54 -3.09
N THR A 156 29.17 1.89 -4.07
CA THR A 156 28.25 2.52 -5.03
C THR A 156 26.81 2.11 -4.78
N PRO A 157 25.82 2.97 -5.08
CA PRO A 157 24.39 2.63 -4.97
C PRO A 157 24.03 1.43 -5.86
N PHE A 158 23.14 0.57 -5.37
CA PHE A 158 22.76 -0.69 -6.03
C PHE A 158 21.30 -1.09 -5.77
N VAL A 159 20.80 -2.00 -6.57
CA VAL A 159 19.54 -2.72 -6.36
C VAL A 159 19.87 -4.06 -5.69
N LEU A 160 19.34 -4.26 -4.48
CA LEU A 160 19.51 -5.50 -3.74
C LEU A 160 18.56 -6.57 -4.29
N VAL A 161 19.12 -7.72 -4.68
CA VAL A 161 18.35 -8.91 -5.06
C VAL A 161 18.59 -10.01 -4.03
N ALA A 162 17.52 -10.54 -3.46
CA ALA A 162 17.56 -11.60 -2.45
C ALA A 162 16.45 -12.63 -2.69
N GLU A 163 16.55 -13.78 -2.04
CA GLU A 163 15.44 -14.74 -1.97
C GLU A 163 14.31 -14.19 -1.10
N ASP A 164 14.62 -13.81 0.13
CA ASP A 164 13.85 -12.98 1.06
C ASP A 164 14.85 -12.28 2.00
N LEU A 165 14.38 -11.35 2.83
CA LEU A 165 15.21 -10.67 3.82
C LEU A 165 14.70 -10.94 5.22
N SER A 166 15.65 -11.26 6.13
CA SER A 166 15.33 -11.32 7.54
C SER A 166 15.03 -9.92 8.10
N PRO A 167 14.31 -9.81 9.24
CA PRO A 167 14.12 -8.54 9.92
C PRO A 167 15.44 -7.83 10.25
N ALA A 168 16.46 -8.58 10.64
CA ALA A 168 17.79 -8.06 10.96
C ALA A 168 18.49 -7.50 9.72
N ASP A 169 18.43 -8.20 8.57
CA ASP A 169 18.98 -7.70 7.32
C ASP A 169 18.28 -6.42 6.88
N THR A 170 16.95 -6.42 6.90
CA THR A 170 16.17 -5.24 6.49
C THR A 170 16.44 -4.04 7.39
N ALA A 171 16.66 -4.26 8.69
CA ALA A 171 17.00 -3.19 9.64
C ALA A 171 18.44 -2.65 9.42
N ALA A 172 19.36 -3.51 9.00
CA ALA A 172 20.77 -3.16 8.76
C ALA A 172 21.05 -2.61 7.34
N LEU A 173 20.02 -2.44 6.49
CA LEU A 173 20.17 -1.88 5.15
C LEU A 173 20.74 -0.46 5.19
N ASP A 174 21.83 -0.24 4.47
CA ASP A 174 22.33 1.11 4.20
C ASP A 174 21.46 1.83 3.17
N MET A 175 20.59 2.72 3.67
CA MET A 175 19.64 3.49 2.86
C MET A 175 20.33 4.47 1.90
N SER A 176 21.59 4.83 2.13
CA SER A 176 22.34 5.70 1.23
C SER A 176 22.84 4.96 -0.01
N LYS A 177 22.88 3.64 0.04
CA LYS A 177 23.38 2.76 -1.02
C LYS A 177 22.31 1.87 -1.64
N THR A 178 21.26 1.52 -0.90
CA THR A 178 20.17 0.64 -1.39
C THR A 178 19.15 1.46 -2.18
N LEU A 179 19.20 1.36 -3.51
CA LEU A 179 18.26 2.05 -4.40
C LEU A 179 16.89 1.39 -4.42
N ALA A 180 16.87 0.05 -4.42
CA ALA A 180 15.65 -0.74 -4.37
C ALA A 180 15.92 -2.13 -3.80
N ILE A 181 14.85 -2.81 -3.39
CA ILE A 181 14.87 -4.21 -2.95
C ILE A 181 14.02 -5.03 -3.92
N VAL A 182 14.56 -6.15 -4.38
CA VAL A 182 13.85 -7.14 -5.17
C VAL A 182 13.98 -8.49 -4.46
N THR A 183 12.85 -9.14 -4.16
CA THR A 183 12.88 -10.49 -3.61
C THR A 183 12.18 -11.48 -4.54
N SER A 184 12.79 -12.67 -4.70
CA SER A 184 12.20 -13.75 -5.50
C SER A 184 11.05 -14.45 -4.78
N GLN A 185 11.03 -14.41 -3.46
CA GLN A 185 10.00 -14.94 -2.56
C GLN A 185 9.37 -13.83 -1.71
N GLY A 186 8.55 -14.23 -0.74
CA GLY A 186 7.83 -13.31 0.11
C GLY A 186 6.56 -12.76 -0.55
N GLY A 187 5.71 -12.12 0.23
CA GLY A 187 4.44 -11.54 -0.24
C GLY A 187 4.29 -10.09 0.20
N PRO A 188 3.17 -9.43 -0.17
CA PRO A 188 2.92 -8.03 0.17
C PRO A 188 2.76 -7.78 1.70
N THR A 189 2.67 -8.84 2.49
CA THR A 189 2.60 -8.83 3.96
C THR A 189 3.87 -9.34 4.62
N SER A 190 4.93 -9.70 3.86
CA SER A 190 6.22 -10.12 4.41
C SER A 190 6.90 -8.99 5.20
N HIS A 191 7.85 -9.34 6.07
CA HIS A 191 8.63 -8.36 6.82
C HIS A 191 9.34 -7.36 5.90
N THR A 192 9.92 -7.85 4.80
CA THR A 192 10.55 -7.02 3.75
C THR A 192 9.57 -5.99 3.19
N ALA A 193 8.34 -6.43 2.86
CA ALA A 193 7.32 -5.54 2.31
C ALA A 193 6.83 -4.49 3.33
N ILE A 194 6.64 -4.88 4.58
CA ILE A 194 6.22 -3.98 5.67
C ILE A 194 7.28 -2.90 5.91
N LEU A 195 8.55 -3.30 6.05
CA LEU A 195 9.66 -2.37 6.28
C LEU A 195 9.94 -1.48 5.08
N ALA A 196 9.86 -2.02 3.85
CA ALA A 196 10.02 -1.22 2.64
C ALA A 196 8.95 -0.10 2.57
N ARG A 197 7.68 -0.42 2.91
CA ARG A 197 6.61 0.60 3.02
C ARG A 197 6.91 1.63 4.11
N ALA A 198 7.31 1.18 5.29
CA ALA A 198 7.57 2.07 6.43
C ALA A 198 8.70 3.06 6.15
N ARG A 199 9.76 2.59 5.45
CA ARG A 199 10.94 3.40 5.11
C ARG A 199 10.84 4.10 3.75
N GLY A 200 9.78 3.86 2.97
CA GLY A 200 9.63 4.45 1.63
C GLY A 200 10.62 3.91 0.60
N ILE A 201 11.10 2.67 0.77
CA ILE A 201 12.02 2.01 -0.16
C ILE A 201 11.24 1.50 -1.38
N VAL A 202 11.79 1.69 -2.57
CA VAL A 202 11.27 1.07 -3.79
C VAL A 202 11.50 -0.44 -3.69
N ALA A 203 10.43 -1.24 -3.73
CA ALA A 203 10.61 -2.68 -3.68
C ALA A 203 9.61 -3.44 -4.58
N VAL A 204 10.06 -4.60 -5.08
CA VAL A 204 9.24 -5.58 -5.79
C VAL A 204 9.50 -6.94 -5.15
N VAL A 205 8.46 -7.58 -4.64
CA VAL A 205 8.52 -8.91 -4.00
C VAL A 205 7.81 -9.96 -4.85
N SER A 206 8.02 -11.24 -4.54
CA SER A 206 7.47 -12.37 -5.33
C SER A 206 7.90 -12.34 -6.81
N ALA A 207 9.08 -11.83 -7.11
CA ALA A 207 9.64 -11.78 -8.46
C ALA A 207 10.56 -12.99 -8.70
N ALA A 208 9.99 -14.17 -8.90
CA ALA A 208 10.71 -15.46 -8.94
C ALA A 208 11.89 -15.45 -9.93
N GLU A 209 11.71 -14.87 -11.12
CA GLU A 209 12.73 -14.79 -12.16
C GLU A 209 13.91 -13.87 -11.79
N ALA A 210 13.76 -13.00 -10.77
CA ALA A 210 14.84 -12.15 -10.29
C ALA A 210 15.97 -12.95 -9.62
N ALA A 211 15.71 -14.18 -9.20
CA ALA A 211 16.73 -15.11 -8.69
C ALA A 211 17.85 -15.42 -9.71
N GLU A 212 17.59 -15.23 -11.02
CA GLU A 212 18.55 -15.48 -12.09
C GLU A 212 19.39 -14.25 -12.47
N LEU A 213 19.08 -13.07 -11.91
CA LEU A 213 19.82 -11.84 -12.22
C LEU A 213 21.27 -11.92 -11.70
N GLU A 214 22.23 -11.59 -12.55
CA GLU A 214 23.64 -11.57 -12.20
C GLU A 214 24.06 -10.23 -11.58
N ASN A 215 25.10 -10.27 -10.74
CA ASN A 215 25.71 -9.06 -10.18
C ASN A 215 26.20 -8.12 -11.29
N GLY A 216 25.92 -6.83 -11.15
CA GLY A 216 26.28 -5.80 -12.13
C GLY A 216 25.25 -5.63 -13.25
N THR A 217 24.24 -6.48 -13.37
CA THR A 217 23.13 -6.29 -14.34
C THR A 217 22.38 -4.99 -14.01
N ASN A 218 22.29 -4.07 -14.97
CA ASN A 218 21.49 -2.87 -14.80
C ASN A 218 19.99 -3.18 -14.89
N VAL A 219 19.21 -2.64 -13.95
CA VAL A 219 17.77 -2.82 -13.90
C VAL A 219 17.04 -1.50 -13.60
N ILE A 220 15.80 -1.39 -14.09
CA ILE A 220 14.82 -0.43 -13.59
C ILE A 220 13.83 -1.20 -12.72
N VAL A 221 13.68 -0.82 -11.46
CA VAL A 221 12.67 -1.36 -10.55
C VAL A 221 11.53 -0.35 -10.44
N ASN A 222 10.34 -0.73 -10.90
CA ASN A 222 9.14 0.09 -10.83
C ASN A 222 8.16 -0.51 -9.82
N ALA A 223 8.15 0.02 -8.60
CA ALA A 223 7.29 -0.47 -7.54
C ALA A 223 5.79 -0.22 -7.81
N ALA A 224 5.43 0.86 -8.50
CA ALA A 224 4.03 1.16 -8.82
C ALA A 224 3.41 0.12 -9.77
N LYS A 225 4.23 -0.45 -10.68
CA LYS A 225 3.80 -1.45 -11.66
C LYS A 225 4.13 -2.89 -11.25
N GLY A 226 4.95 -3.09 -10.21
CA GLY A 226 5.49 -4.40 -9.85
C GLY A 226 6.38 -4.99 -10.96
N GLU A 227 7.14 -4.15 -11.65
CA GLU A 227 7.95 -4.55 -12.81
C GLU A 227 9.43 -4.28 -12.59
N ILE A 228 10.26 -5.17 -13.14
CA ILE A 228 11.70 -5.01 -13.21
C ILE A 228 12.11 -5.14 -14.68
N VAL A 229 12.64 -4.05 -15.26
CA VAL A 229 13.17 -4.05 -16.64
C VAL A 229 14.65 -4.38 -16.55
N VAL A 230 15.05 -5.49 -17.19
CA VAL A 230 16.42 -6.01 -17.18
C VAL A 230 17.17 -5.48 -18.41
N ASN A 231 18.38 -4.95 -18.20
CA ASN A 231 19.20 -4.31 -19.23
C ASN A 231 18.42 -3.27 -20.05
N PRO A 232 17.88 -2.23 -19.36
CA PRO A 232 17.08 -1.20 -20.02
C PRO A 232 17.89 -0.42 -21.05
N SER A 233 17.22 0.04 -22.11
CA SER A 233 17.77 0.98 -23.06
C SER A 233 18.02 2.36 -22.43
N GLU A 234 18.83 3.20 -23.10
CA GLU A 234 19.07 4.58 -22.65
C GLU A 234 17.77 5.39 -22.58
N ASP A 235 16.84 5.18 -23.50
CA ASP A 235 15.53 5.85 -23.48
C ASP A 235 14.67 5.41 -22.29
N GLU A 236 14.67 4.13 -21.92
CA GLU A 236 13.96 3.62 -20.75
C GLU A 236 14.58 4.16 -19.45
N ILE A 237 15.90 4.24 -19.36
CA ILE A 237 16.60 4.85 -18.22
C ILE A 237 16.23 6.33 -18.11
N ALA A 238 16.29 7.08 -19.22
CA ALA A 238 15.93 8.50 -19.24
C ALA A 238 14.46 8.72 -18.80
N ALA A 239 13.55 7.86 -19.26
CA ALA A 239 12.14 7.91 -18.84
C ALA A 239 11.97 7.62 -17.34
N ALA A 240 12.73 6.65 -16.79
CA ALA A 240 12.71 6.30 -15.38
C ALA A 240 13.26 7.44 -14.49
N GLU A 241 14.38 8.05 -14.87
CA GLU A 241 14.97 9.20 -14.16
C GLU A 241 14.07 10.45 -14.25
N ALA A 242 13.41 10.67 -15.39
CA ALA A 242 12.41 11.72 -15.52
C ALA A 242 11.21 11.47 -14.58
N ALA A 243 10.74 10.23 -14.46
CA ALA A 243 9.68 9.86 -13.52
C ALA A 243 10.09 10.10 -12.06
N LYS A 244 11.33 9.74 -11.69
CA LYS A 244 11.90 9.98 -10.36
C LYS A 244 12.02 11.49 -10.05
N SER A 245 12.48 12.27 -11.01
CA SER A 245 12.57 13.73 -10.88
C SER A 245 11.18 14.37 -10.71
N ARG A 246 10.19 13.92 -11.46
CA ARG A 246 8.79 14.35 -11.29
C ARG A 246 8.25 14.01 -9.92
N ALA A 247 8.50 12.81 -9.42
CA ALA A 247 8.08 12.42 -8.06
C ALA A 247 8.74 13.26 -6.96
N ALA A 248 9.99 13.65 -7.13
CA ALA A 248 10.68 14.58 -6.22
C ALA A 248 10.07 15.98 -6.27
N ALA A 249 9.85 16.53 -7.47
CA ALA A 249 9.20 17.83 -7.66
C ALA A 249 7.76 17.82 -7.13
N ALA A 250 7.04 16.72 -7.25
CA ALA A 250 5.69 16.56 -6.72
C ALA A 250 5.63 16.74 -5.20
N LYS A 251 6.64 16.28 -4.46
CA LYS A 251 6.75 16.49 -3.01
C LYS A 251 6.90 17.95 -2.62
N GLU A 252 7.54 18.76 -3.44
CA GLU A 252 7.70 20.21 -3.20
C GLU A 252 6.37 20.99 -3.33
N LEU A 253 5.40 20.40 -4.03
CA LEU A 253 4.05 20.95 -4.15
C LEU A 253 3.14 20.53 -3.00
N ARG A 254 3.58 19.63 -2.13
CA ARG A 254 2.78 19.13 -1.01
C ARG A 254 2.29 20.25 -0.13
N GLY A 255 0.99 20.22 0.20
CA GLY A 255 0.32 21.26 0.98
C GLY A 255 -0.09 22.53 0.21
N LYS A 256 0.30 22.65 -1.06
CA LYS A 256 -0.29 23.69 -1.93
C LYS A 256 -1.68 23.23 -2.40
N PRO A 257 -2.61 24.17 -2.67
CA PRO A 257 -3.90 23.85 -3.26
C PRO A 257 -3.75 23.10 -4.58
N GLY A 258 -4.65 22.15 -4.82
CA GLY A 258 -4.76 21.52 -6.14
C GLY A 258 -5.21 22.54 -7.17
N ALA A 259 -4.40 22.77 -8.20
CA ALA A 259 -4.68 23.75 -9.25
C ALA A 259 -3.94 23.42 -10.54
N THR A 260 -4.49 23.85 -11.66
CA THR A 260 -3.78 23.88 -12.94
C THR A 260 -2.70 24.96 -12.96
N LYS A 261 -1.81 24.92 -13.94
CA LYS A 261 -0.70 25.85 -14.13
C LYS A 261 -1.16 27.32 -14.20
N ASP A 262 -2.33 27.59 -14.73
CA ASP A 262 -2.96 28.91 -14.86
C ASP A 262 -3.86 29.26 -13.66
N GLY A 263 -3.85 28.45 -12.57
CA GLY A 263 -4.48 28.75 -11.31
C GLY A 263 -5.96 28.36 -11.20
N HIS A 264 -6.49 27.54 -12.13
CA HIS A 264 -7.83 26.98 -11.95
C HIS A 264 -7.83 25.95 -10.82
N LEU A 265 -8.58 26.21 -9.75
CA LEU A 265 -8.59 25.41 -8.53
C LEU A 265 -9.36 24.10 -8.70
N ILE A 266 -8.75 23.01 -8.28
CA ILE A 266 -9.35 21.67 -8.22
C ILE A 266 -8.91 21.03 -6.90
N PRO A 267 -9.67 21.26 -5.80
CA PRO A 267 -9.32 20.73 -4.48
C PRO A 267 -9.04 19.23 -4.50
N LEU A 268 -7.90 18.86 -3.89
CA LEU A 268 -7.45 17.47 -3.76
C LEU A 268 -7.79 16.95 -2.39
N LEU A 269 -8.71 16.00 -2.35
CA LEU A 269 -9.27 15.42 -1.14
C LEU A 269 -8.75 14.01 -0.94
N ALA A 270 -8.80 13.51 0.30
CA ALA A 270 -8.40 12.15 0.60
C ALA A 270 -9.60 11.19 0.69
N ASN A 271 -9.39 9.95 0.26
CA ASN A 271 -10.21 8.81 0.62
C ASN A 271 -9.69 8.20 1.92
N VAL A 272 -10.55 8.06 2.91
CA VAL A 272 -10.22 7.62 4.28
C VAL A 272 -11.12 6.45 4.65
N GLY A 273 -10.56 5.38 5.19
CA GLY A 273 -11.31 4.20 5.62
C GLY A 273 -11.64 4.21 7.11
N LYS A 274 -10.76 4.76 7.94
CA LYS A 274 -10.93 4.86 9.40
C LYS A 274 -10.35 6.17 9.91
N PRO A 275 -10.78 6.68 11.08
CA PRO A 275 -10.32 7.96 11.62
C PRO A 275 -8.80 8.10 11.74
N SER A 276 -8.10 7.01 12.06
CA SER A 276 -6.62 7.00 12.14
C SER A 276 -5.91 7.29 10.81
N ASP A 277 -6.56 7.11 9.66
CA ASP A 277 -5.98 7.40 8.35
C ASP A 277 -5.91 8.91 8.05
N ALA A 278 -6.66 9.71 8.82
CA ALA A 278 -6.72 11.16 8.65
C ALA A 278 -5.35 11.84 8.83
N ALA A 279 -4.54 11.38 9.79
CA ALA A 279 -3.19 11.89 10.02
C ALA A 279 -2.32 11.77 8.76
N LYS A 280 -2.38 10.60 8.09
CA LYS A 280 -1.67 10.38 6.82
C LYS A 280 -2.21 11.25 5.69
N ALA A 281 -3.53 11.46 5.63
CA ALA A 281 -4.13 12.35 4.64
C ALA A 281 -3.61 13.79 4.80
N LEU A 282 -3.54 14.28 6.02
CA LEU A 282 -3.01 15.61 6.33
C LEU A 282 -1.50 15.73 6.02
N GLU A 283 -0.71 14.70 6.33
CA GLU A 283 0.72 14.62 5.98
C GLU A 283 0.95 14.78 4.46
N TYR A 284 0.10 14.18 3.63
CA TYR A 284 0.14 14.33 2.18
C TYR A 284 -0.55 15.60 1.65
N GLY A 285 -0.93 16.50 2.55
CA GLY A 285 -1.51 17.80 2.21
C GLY A 285 -2.90 17.70 1.58
N ALA A 286 -3.75 16.79 2.07
CA ALA A 286 -5.15 16.75 1.69
C ALA A 286 -5.89 18.03 2.10
N GLU A 287 -6.69 18.58 1.19
CA GLU A 287 -7.48 19.79 1.43
C GLU A 287 -8.78 19.48 2.19
N GLY A 288 -9.07 18.21 2.40
CA GLY A 288 -10.22 17.69 3.12
C GLY A 288 -10.37 16.19 2.85
N VAL A 289 -11.56 15.65 3.14
CA VAL A 289 -11.93 14.26 2.86
C VAL A 289 -13.04 14.25 1.82
N GLY A 290 -12.84 13.58 0.68
CA GLY A 290 -13.86 13.47 -0.36
C GLY A 290 -14.63 12.15 -0.32
N LEU A 291 -14.12 11.19 0.46
CA LEU A 291 -14.82 9.94 0.78
C LEU A 291 -14.33 9.37 2.10
N PHE A 292 -15.20 9.35 3.09
CA PHE A 292 -15.06 8.46 4.23
C PHE A 292 -15.97 7.25 4.03
N ARG A 293 -15.36 6.06 4.01
CA ARG A 293 -16.08 4.79 3.87
C ARG A 293 -16.51 4.30 5.23
N THR A 294 -17.82 4.20 5.47
CA THR A 294 -18.38 3.84 6.78
C THR A 294 -18.45 2.33 7.03
N GLU A 295 -18.26 1.52 6.01
CA GLU A 295 -18.33 0.05 6.09
C GLU A 295 -17.42 -0.53 7.17
N PHE A 296 -16.24 0.07 7.38
CA PHE A 296 -15.28 -0.38 8.40
C PHE A 296 -15.80 -0.30 9.84
N LEU A 297 -16.82 0.51 10.09
CA LEU A 297 -17.47 0.57 11.40
C LEU A 297 -18.44 -0.62 11.61
N PHE A 298 -18.90 -1.23 10.54
CA PHE A 298 -19.92 -2.28 10.55
C PHE A 298 -19.34 -3.68 10.32
N ILE A 299 -18.28 -3.79 9.53
CA ILE A 299 -17.63 -5.07 9.20
C ILE A 299 -17.05 -5.71 10.46
N GLY A 300 -17.32 -7.02 10.63
CA GLY A 300 -16.84 -7.82 11.75
C GLY A 300 -17.77 -7.81 12.96
N ASN A 301 -18.83 -7.02 12.94
CA ASN A 301 -19.85 -7.01 14.00
C ASN A 301 -20.98 -7.98 13.66
N SER A 302 -21.61 -8.56 14.70
CA SER A 302 -22.81 -9.38 14.57
C SER A 302 -24.10 -8.55 14.55
N GLU A 303 -24.03 -7.30 15.02
CA GLU A 303 -25.12 -6.33 15.10
C GLU A 303 -24.63 -4.96 14.63
N PRO A 304 -25.51 -4.05 14.18
CA PRO A 304 -25.12 -2.69 13.85
C PRO A 304 -24.45 -1.97 15.02
N PRO A 305 -23.40 -1.18 14.81
CA PRO A 305 -22.81 -0.36 15.87
C PRO A 305 -23.84 0.65 16.38
N SER A 306 -23.84 0.90 17.69
CA SER A 306 -24.74 1.87 18.33
C SER A 306 -24.56 3.28 17.77
N VAL A 307 -25.57 4.14 17.98
CA VAL A 307 -25.48 5.57 17.59
C VAL A 307 -24.29 6.24 18.29
N GLU A 308 -24.03 5.90 19.54
CA GLU A 308 -22.92 6.44 20.34
C GLU A 308 -21.55 6.05 19.76
N GLU A 309 -21.36 4.79 19.39
CA GLU A 309 -20.10 4.31 18.78
C GLU A 309 -19.85 4.97 17.44
N GLN A 310 -20.88 5.07 16.59
CA GLN A 310 -20.81 5.78 15.32
C GLN A 310 -20.51 7.26 15.51
N THR A 311 -21.20 7.93 16.45
CA THR A 311 -20.99 9.36 16.76
C THR A 311 -19.54 9.60 17.17
N LYS A 312 -18.98 8.74 18.04
CA LYS A 312 -17.59 8.84 18.47
C LYS A 312 -16.62 8.76 17.29
N ALA A 313 -16.80 7.78 16.41
CA ALA A 313 -15.93 7.59 15.25
C ALA A 313 -16.02 8.76 14.25
N TYR A 314 -17.23 9.26 13.98
CA TYR A 314 -17.40 10.42 13.10
C TYR A 314 -16.84 11.70 13.72
N THR A 315 -17.03 11.92 15.00
CA THR A 315 -16.46 13.07 15.74
C THR A 315 -14.93 13.03 15.72
N GLU A 316 -14.33 11.85 15.92
CA GLU A 316 -12.87 11.67 15.86
C GLU A 316 -12.32 12.04 14.47
N LEU A 317 -12.99 11.62 13.39
CA LEU A 317 -12.60 12.01 12.03
C LEU A 317 -12.77 13.51 11.79
N LEU A 318 -13.97 14.04 12.05
CA LEU A 318 -14.32 15.43 11.74
C LEU A 318 -13.45 16.42 12.51
N SER A 319 -13.11 16.13 13.76
CA SER A 319 -12.24 16.97 14.60
C SER A 319 -10.84 17.18 14.02
N GLN A 320 -10.38 16.31 13.13
CA GLN A 320 -9.07 16.45 12.48
C GLN A 320 -9.09 17.41 11.27
N PHE A 321 -10.28 17.81 10.80
CA PHE A 321 -10.47 18.66 9.62
C PHE A 321 -11.29 19.93 9.90
N PRO A 322 -10.93 20.77 10.90
CA PRO A 322 -11.70 21.96 11.22
C PRO A 322 -11.79 22.91 10.03
N GLY A 323 -12.99 23.36 9.69
CA GLY A 323 -13.30 24.24 8.55
C GLY A 323 -13.15 23.61 7.17
N LYS A 324 -12.66 22.37 7.08
CA LYS A 324 -12.44 21.67 5.79
C LYS A 324 -13.63 20.80 5.43
N LYS A 325 -13.83 20.58 4.14
CA LYS A 325 -14.84 19.67 3.61
C LYS A 325 -14.53 18.23 3.99
N VAL A 326 -15.52 17.54 4.57
CA VAL A 326 -15.47 16.10 4.86
C VAL A 326 -16.74 15.44 4.32
N VAL A 327 -16.58 14.59 3.31
CA VAL A 327 -17.68 13.84 2.71
C VAL A 327 -17.75 12.46 3.34
N ILE A 328 -18.87 12.15 3.99
CA ILE A 328 -19.14 10.84 4.56
C ILE A 328 -20.21 10.14 3.72
N ARG A 329 -19.86 8.94 3.24
CA ARG A 329 -20.81 8.09 2.54
C ARG A 329 -21.60 7.27 3.55
N MET A 330 -22.92 7.25 3.40
CA MET A 330 -23.77 6.30 4.11
C MET A 330 -23.31 4.87 3.81
N LEU A 331 -23.67 3.94 4.69
CA LEU A 331 -23.28 2.55 4.57
C LEU A 331 -23.63 1.96 3.19
N ASP A 332 -22.63 1.41 2.52
CA ASP A 332 -22.75 0.67 1.26
C ASP A 332 -22.55 -0.83 1.54
N ALA A 333 -23.56 -1.44 2.18
CA ALA A 333 -23.60 -2.87 2.45
C ALA A 333 -24.20 -3.63 1.27
N GLY A 334 -23.79 -4.89 1.13
CA GLY A 334 -24.19 -5.79 0.04
C GLY A 334 -23.04 -6.05 -0.95
N ALA A 335 -23.28 -6.88 -1.95
CA ALA A 335 -22.31 -7.28 -2.96
C ALA A 335 -21.01 -7.86 -2.36
N ASP A 336 -19.89 -7.17 -2.53
CA ASP A 336 -18.56 -7.53 -2.03
C ASP A 336 -18.35 -7.30 -0.52
N LYS A 337 -19.34 -6.69 0.17
CA LYS A 337 -19.29 -6.35 1.60
C LYS A 337 -20.54 -6.82 2.33
N PRO A 338 -20.80 -8.12 2.40
CA PRO A 338 -21.96 -8.67 3.09
C PRO A 338 -21.85 -8.40 4.60
N LEU A 339 -22.97 -7.99 5.20
CA LEU A 339 -23.12 -7.84 6.65
C LEU A 339 -24.19 -8.81 7.14
N PRO A 340 -23.91 -9.68 8.13
CA PRO A 340 -24.84 -10.74 8.54
C PRO A 340 -26.23 -10.25 8.96
N PHE A 341 -26.32 -9.02 9.47
CA PHE A 341 -27.56 -8.40 9.95
C PHE A 341 -28.32 -7.58 8.89
N LEU A 342 -27.74 -7.42 7.67
CA LEU A 342 -28.36 -6.59 6.60
C LEU A 342 -28.45 -7.30 5.25
N THR A 343 -27.54 -8.23 4.96
CA THR A 343 -27.38 -8.80 3.62
C THR A 343 -28.08 -10.16 3.56
N PRO A 344 -29.05 -10.36 2.64
CA PRO A 344 -29.62 -11.69 2.40
C PRO A 344 -28.56 -12.68 1.90
N GLU A 345 -28.55 -13.91 2.44
CA GLU A 345 -27.58 -14.95 2.05
C GLU A 345 -27.82 -15.50 0.64
N ASP A 346 -29.09 -15.49 0.17
CA ASP A 346 -29.52 -16.16 -1.07
C ASP A 346 -29.74 -15.20 -2.25
N GLU A 347 -29.12 -14.01 -2.26
CA GLU A 347 -29.30 -13.06 -3.34
C GLU A 347 -28.48 -13.45 -4.58
N PRO A 348 -29.09 -13.77 -5.74
CA PRO A 348 -28.37 -14.30 -6.90
C PRO A 348 -27.39 -13.30 -7.53
N ASN A 349 -27.69 -11.99 -7.48
CA ASN A 349 -26.89 -10.92 -8.04
C ASN A 349 -26.77 -9.73 -7.06
N PRO A 350 -26.01 -9.87 -5.99
CA PRO A 350 -25.94 -8.86 -4.92
C PRO A 350 -25.54 -7.46 -5.42
N ALA A 351 -24.67 -7.38 -6.43
CA ALA A 351 -24.25 -6.10 -7.00
C ALA A 351 -25.38 -5.35 -7.72
N LEU A 352 -26.42 -6.04 -8.15
CA LEU A 352 -27.60 -5.48 -8.83
C LEU A 352 -28.86 -5.46 -7.95
N GLY A 353 -28.76 -5.94 -6.74
CA GLY A 353 -29.90 -6.18 -5.84
C GLY A 353 -29.99 -5.17 -4.68
N LEU A 354 -30.18 -5.71 -3.46
CA LEU A 354 -30.26 -4.95 -2.21
C LEU A 354 -28.86 -4.50 -1.78
N ARG A 355 -28.47 -3.32 -2.24
CA ARG A 355 -27.17 -2.71 -1.97
C ARG A 355 -27.34 -1.20 -1.74
N GLY A 356 -26.48 -0.65 -0.89
CA GLY A 356 -26.39 0.80 -0.65
C GLY A 356 -27.71 1.40 -0.16
N LEU A 357 -28.20 2.44 -0.81
CA LEU A 357 -29.44 3.12 -0.41
C LEU A 357 -30.66 2.18 -0.37
N ARG A 358 -30.73 1.18 -1.24
CA ARG A 358 -31.83 0.20 -1.26
C ARG A 358 -31.86 -0.64 0.02
N THR A 359 -30.69 -1.11 0.48
CA THR A 359 -30.54 -1.83 1.75
C THR A 359 -30.90 -0.94 2.93
N LEU A 360 -30.42 0.30 2.96
CA LEU A 360 -30.75 1.25 4.02
C LEU A 360 -32.25 1.53 4.12
N ARG A 361 -32.94 1.67 2.99
CA ARG A 361 -34.43 1.84 2.97
C ARG A 361 -35.18 0.61 3.45
N ALA A 362 -34.60 -0.58 3.32
CA ALA A 362 -35.21 -1.81 3.87
C ALA A 362 -34.94 -1.94 5.39
N HIS A 363 -33.94 -1.25 5.94
CA HIS A 363 -33.51 -1.30 7.34
C HIS A 363 -33.46 0.12 7.93
N MET A 364 -34.64 0.70 8.15
CA MET A 364 -34.79 2.11 8.56
C MET A 364 -34.16 2.41 9.93
N ASP A 365 -34.11 1.47 10.83
CA ASP A 365 -33.45 1.58 12.13
C ASP A 365 -31.94 1.85 11.99
N VAL A 366 -31.25 1.11 11.14
CA VAL A 366 -29.84 1.32 10.80
C VAL A 366 -29.63 2.64 10.08
N PHE A 367 -30.52 2.94 9.11
CA PHE A 367 -30.46 4.16 8.31
C PHE A 367 -30.59 5.42 9.18
N GLU A 368 -31.64 5.50 10.00
CA GLU A 368 -31.86 6.63 10.92
C GLU A 368 -30.80 6.69 12.03
N GLY A 369 -30.34 5.52 12.53
CA GLY A 369 -29.26 5.45 13.49
C GLY A 369 -27.98 6.12 12.98
N GLN A 370 -27.61 5.85 11.72
CA GLN A 370 -26.46 6.47 11.09
C GLN A 370 -26.63 7.98 10.87
N LEU A 371 -27.82 8.42 10.43
CA LEU A 371 -28.13 9.86 10.27
C LEU A 371 -28.10 10.61 11.61
N LYS A 372 -28.62 10.02 12.69
CA LYS A 372 -28.55 10.57 14.06
C LYS A 372 -27.11 10.75 14.52
N ALA A 373 -26.28 9.73 14.29
CA ALA A 373 -24.86 9.78 14.64
C ALA A 373 -24.10 10.86 13.87
N LEU A 374 -24.35 11.00 12.57
CA LEU A 374 -23.74 12.03 11.73
C LEU A 374 -24.16 13.43 12.15
N ALA A 375 -25.44 13.66 12.43
CA ALA A 375 -25.93 14.95 12.91
C ALA A 375 -25.36 15.32 14.27
N ALA A 376 -25.21 14.36 15.19
CA ALA A 376 -24.58 14.58 16.49
C ALA A 376 -23.08 14.93 16.34
N ALA A 377 -22.36 14.27 15.45
CA ALA A 377 -20.95 14.56 15.18
C ALA A 377 -20.75 15.92 14.48
N ASP A 378 -21.64 16.31 13.55
CA ASP A 378 -21.62 17.64 12.91
C ASP A 378 -21.81 18.75 13.95
N ALA A 379 -22.75 18.56 14.87
CA ALA A 379 -23.01 19.53 15.95
C ALA A 379 -21.85 19.65 16.97
N ALA A 380 -21.01 18.63 17.09
CA ALA A 380 -19.90 18.57 18.03
C ALA A 380 -18.56 19.04 17.44
N THR A 381 -18.49 19.38 16.14
CA THR A 381 -17.25 19.72 15.45
C THR A 381 -17.40 20.92 14.52
N ASP A 382 -16.27 21.51 14.12
CA ASP A 382 -16.22 22.65 13.20
C ASP A 382 -15.93 22.23 11.74
N ALA A 383 -15.97 20.95 11.41
CA ALA A 383 -15.78 20.49 10.04
C ALA A 383 -16.97 20.85 9.14
N ASN A 384 -16.73 21.00 7.86
CA ASN A 384 -17.79 21.18 6.87
C ASN A 384 -18.26 19.78 6.40
N LEU A 385 -19.21 19.19 7.15
CA LEU A 385 -19.75 17.85 6.88
C LEU A 385 -20.68 17.85 5.67
N TRP A 386 -20.42 16.92 4.75
CA TRP A 386 -21.23 16.58 3.59
C TRP A 386 -21.58 15.08 3.66
N VAL A 387 -22.85 14.74 3.44
CA VAL A 387 -23.31 13.35 3.54
C VAL A 387 -23.91 12.89 2.23
N MET A 388 -23.49 11.72 1.73
CA MET A 388 -24.00 11.18 0.46
C MET A 388 -24.52 9.76 0.59
N ALA A 389 -25.59 9.47 -0.15
CA ALA A 389 -26.10 8.11 -0.31
C ALA A 389 -25.36 7.38 -1.44
N PRO A 390 -24.95 6.11 -1.23
CA PRO A 390 -24.44 5.25 -2.29
C PRO A 390 -25.57 4.71 -3.17
N MET A 391 -25.26 4.27 -4.40
CA MET A 391 -26.14 3.53 -5.29
C MET A 391 -27.46 4.23 -5.64
N VAL A 392 -27.44 5.56 -5.71
CA VAL A 392 -28.60 6.35 -6.13
C VAL A 392 -28.80 6.17 -7.64
N ALA A 393 -30.00 5.79 -8.05
CA ALA A 393 -30.30 5.47 -9.44
C ALA A 393 -31.14 6.55 -10.17
N ASP A 394 -31.88 7.38 -9.45
CA ASP A 394 -32.70 8.42 -10.02
C ASP A 394 -32.90 9.64 -9.10
N GLN A 395 -33.61 10.65 -9.62
CA GLN A 395 -33.93 11.88 -8.88
C GLN A 395 -34.82 11.66 -7.66
N HIS A 396 -35.73 10.65 -7.69
CA HIS A 396 -36.64 10.41 -6.58
C HIS A 396 -35.91 9.81 -5.38
N GLU A 397 -34.95 8.95 -5.63
CA GLU A 397 -34.06 8.42 -4.60
C GLU A 397 -33.17 9.52 -4.03
N ALA A 398 -32.61 10.39 -4.89
CA ALA A 398 -31.83 11.56 -4.45
C ALA A 398 -32.69 12.52 -3.59
N ASP A 399 -33.86 12.91 -4.06
CA ASP A 399 -34.78 13.81 -3.34
C ASP A 399 -35.24 13.21 -1.99
N TYR A 400 -35.55 11.91 -1.98
CA TYR A 400 -35.89 11.20 -0.75
C TYR A 400 -34.78 11.28 0.27
N PHE A 401 -33.54 10.95 -0.14
CA PHE A 401 -32.38 10.97 0.77
C PHE A 401 -32.06 12.39 1.24
N VAL A 402 -32.10 13.37 0.34
CA VAL A 402 -31.83 14.78 0.70
C VAL A 402 -32.83 15.28 1.72
N LYS A 403 -34.13 15.04 1.51
CA LYS A 403 -35.20 15.43 2.46
C LYS A 403 -35.02 14.75 3.81
N LEU A 404 -34.73 13.45 3.80
CA LEU A 404 -34.50 12.69 5.03
C LEU A 404 -33.29 13.23 5.78
N GLY A 405 -32.12 13.37 5.12
CA GLY A 405 -30.91 13.88 5.76
C GLY A 405 -31.08 15.28 6.34
N LYS A 406 -31.74 16.17 5.59
CA LYS A 406 -32.07 17.53 6.08
C LYS A 406 -33.05 17.54 7.27
N SER A 407 -33.94 16.56 7.37
CA SER A 407 -34.83 16.42 8.54
C SER A 407 -34.09 16.07 9.84
N PHE A 408 -32.87 15.49 9.72
CA PHE A 408 -31.95 15.27 10.86
C PHE A 408 -31.02 16.47 11.12
N GLY A 409 -31.14 17.57 10.37
CA GLY A 409 -30.35 18.79 10.55
C GLY A 409 -29.06 18.86 9.72
N LEU A 410 -28.79 17.88 8.85
CA LEU A 410 -27.61 17.90 7.98
C LEU A 410 -27.72 19.02 6.93
N LYS A 411 -26.63 19.77 6.73
CA LYS A 411 -26.62 20.96 5.85
C LYS A 411 -26.42 20.62 4.37
N PHE A 412 -25.49 19.69 4.08
CA PHE A 412 -25.12 19.30 2.74
C PHE A 412 -25.39 17.80 2.56
N VAL A 413 -26.40 17.49 1.76
CA VAL A 413 -26.86 16.12 1.51
C VAL A 413 -26.91 15.86 0.01
N GLY A 414 -26.23 14.82 -0.44
CA GLY A 414 -26.07 14.54 -1.87
C GLY A 414 -26.05 13.06 -2.20
N ALA A 415 -25.59 12.74 -3.40
CA ALA A 415 -25.60 11.39 -3.92
C ALA A 415 -24.23 10.96 -4.44
N MET A 416 -23.92 9.67 -4.33
CA MET A 416 -22.84 9.07 -5.11
C MET A 416 -23.40 8.74 -6.50
N ALA A 417 -22.81 9.34 -7.52
CA ALA A 417 -23.16 9.12 -8.90
C ALA A 417 -22.33 7.95 -9.46
N GLU A 418 -22.86 6.75 -9.33
CA GLU A 418 -22.16 5.52 -9.68
C GLU A 418 -23.02 4.50 -10.44
N VAL A 419 -24.33 4.76 -10.54
CA VAL A 419 -25.24 4.02 -11.42
C VAL A 419 -25.40 4.81 -12.72
N PRO A 420 -25.23 4.21 -13.92
CA PRO A 420 -25.25 4.94 -15.19
C PRO A 420 -26.54 5.72 -15.47
N SER A 421 -27.69 5.30 -14.91
CA SER A 421 -28.95 6.03 -15.01
C SER A 421 -28.88 7.46 -14.44
N ILE A 422 -28.01 7.68 -13.44
CA ILE A 422 -27.85 9.01 -12.86
C ILE A 422 -27.17 9.99 -13.83
N ALA A 423 -26.32 9.50 -14.74
CA ALA A 423 -25.75 10.32 -15.79
C ALA A 423 -26.82 10.80 -16.77
N LEU A 424 -27.78 9.92 -17.12
CA LEU A 424 -28.88 10.24 -18.01
C LEU A 424 -29.91 11.20 -17.38
N MET A 425 -30.01 11.23 -16.04
CA MET A 425 -30.93 12.03 -15.25
C MET A 425 -30.21 13.15 -14.46
N ALA A 426 -28.96 13.47 -14.82
CA ALA A 426 -28.12 14.36 -14.03
C ALA A 426 -28.74 15.77 -13.86
N ASP A 427 -29.42 16.29 -14.86
CA ASP A 427 -30.14 17.57 -14.79
C ASP A 427 -31.24 17.56 -13.72
N LYS A 428 -31.95 16.44 -13.52
CA LYS A 428 -32.98 16.27 -12.52
C LYS A 428 -32.42 16.03 -11.12
N VAL A 429 -31.32 15.29 -11.04
CA VAL A 429 -30.59 15.10 -9.77
C VAL A 429 -30.01 16.43 -9.27
N ALA A 430 -29.49 17.26 -10.18
CA ALA A 430 -28.97 18.58 -9.87
C ALA A 430 -30.06 19.59 -9.38
N ASP A 431 -31.33 19.31 -9.60
CA ASP A 431 -32.43 20.12 -9.04
C ASP A 431 -32.71 19.83 -7.56
N VAL A 432 -32.24 18.69 -7.03
CA VAL A 432 -32.62 18.21 -5.69
C VAL A 432 -31.42 17.96 -4.77
N ALA A 433 -30.26 17.57 -5.29
CA ALA A 433 -29.09 17.27 -4.50
C ALA A 433 -28.21 18.53 -4.27
N ASP A 434 -27.63 18.65 -3.06
CA ASP A 434 -26.70 19.74 -2.79
C ASP A 434 -25.33 19.51 -3.47
N PHE A 435 -24.99 18.27 -3.78
CA PHE A 435 -23.78 17.87 -4.49
C PHE A 435 -23.87 16.43 -5.00
N VAL A 436 -22.97 16.07 -5.89
CA VAL A 436 -22.72 14.66 -6.24
C VAL A 436 -21.24 14.35 -6.18
N SER A 437 -20.91 13.09 -5.88
CA SER A 437 -19.56 12.56 -5.98
C SER A 437 -19.59 11.31 -6.86
N ILE A 438 -18.75 11.31 -7.90
CA ILE A 438 -18.75 10.21 -8.90
C ILE A 438 -17.92 9.05 -8.35
N GLY A 439 -18.57 7.90 -8.16
CA GLY A 439 -17.95 6.62 -7.81
C GLY A 439 -17.53 5.87 -9.06
N THR A 440 -16.33 6.18 -9.60
CA THR A 440 -15.92 5.67 -10.92
C THR A 440 -15.76 4.15 -10.99
N ASN A 441 -15.51 3.47 -9.86
CA ASN A 441 -15.37 2.02 -9.84
C ASN A 441 -16.69 1.33 -10.21
N ASP A 442 -17.77 1.67 -9.51
CA ASP A 442 -19.09 1.13 -9.77
C ASP A 442 -19.70 1.71 -11.06
N LEU A 443 -19.46 2.99 -11.36
CA LEU A 443 -19.88 3.57 -12.65
C LEU A 443 -19.25 2.82 -13.84
N THR A 444 -17.97 2.44 -13.75
CA THR A 444 -17.30 1.63 -14.77
C THR A 444 -17.92 0.23 -14.84
N GLN A 445 -18.04 -0.44 -13.69
CA GLN A 445 -18.64 -1.77 -13.59
C GLN A 445 -20.00 -1.85 -14.27
N TYR A 446 -20.90 -0.93 -13.95
CA TYR A 446 -22.27 -0.95 -14.47
C TYR A 446 -22.39 -0.42 -15.90
N THR A 447 -21.54 0.52 -16.31
CA THR A 447 -21.52 1.02 -17.70
C THR A 447 -21.03 -0.07 -18.65
N LEU A 448 -20.04 -0.86 -18.25
CA LEU A 448 -19.43 -1.88 -19.09
C LEU A 448 -19.93 -3.30 -18.80
N ALA A 449 -20.85 -3.45 -17.83
CA ALA A 449 -21.40 -4.74 -17.39
C ALA A 449 -20.32 -5.77 -17.05
N ALA A 450 -19.24 -5.33 -16.40
CA ALA A 450 -18.10 -6.16 -16.05
C ALA A 450 -17.88 -6.14 -14.54
N ASP A 451 -18.00 -7.31 -13.89
CA ASP A 451 -17.80 -7.46 -12.45
C ASP A 451 -16.34 -7.17 -12.07
N ARG A 452 -16.13 -6.17 -11.22
CA ARG A 452 -14.79 -5.73 -10.79
C ARG A 452 -14.06 -6.75 -9.91
N THR A 453 -14.77 -7.72 -9.35
CA THR A 453 -14.19 -8.79 -8.53
C THR A 453 -13.78 -10.00 -9.35
N LEU A 454 -14.21 -10.08 -10.61
CA LEU A 454 -13.97 -11.22 -11.49
C LEU A 454 -12.77 -10.97 -12.42
N GLY A 455 -11.66 -11.65 -12.14
CA GLY A 455 -10.40 -11.50 -12.88
C GLY A 455 -10.51 -11.74 -14.40
N SER A 456 -11.42 -12.61 -14.85
CA SER A 456 -11.61 -12.90 -16.29
C SER A 456 -12.17 -11.73 -17.12
N VAL A 457 -12.74 -10.72 -16.47
CA VAL A 457 -13.26 -9.49 -17.11
C VAL A 457 -12.55 -8.23 -16.64
N ALA A 458 -11.42 -8.36 -15.94
CA ALA A 458 -10.65 -7.24 -15.40
C ALA A 458 -10.18 -6.25 -16.49
N ASN A 459 -9.95 -6.73 -17.71
CA ASN A 459 -9.56 -5.93 -18.87
C ASN A 459 -10.64 -4.92 -19.32
N TYR A 460 -11.91 -5.12 -18.93
CA TYR A 460 -12.99 -4.16 -19.16
C TYR A 460 -13.06 -3.09 -18.06
N GLN A 461 -12.39 -3.27 -16.92
CA GLN A 461 -12.45 -2.37 -15.76
C GLN A 461 -11.52 -1.15 -15.93
N THR A 462 -11.79 -0.32 -16.93
CA THR A 462 -11.02 0.90 -17.17
C THR A 462 -11.90 2.14 -17.24
N ALA A 463 -11.62 3.12 -16.39
CA ALA A 463 -12.29 4.42 -16.41
C ALA A 463 -11.88 5.29 -17.64
N TRP A 464 -10.85 4.89 -18.37
CA TRP A 464 -10.47 5.50 -19.65
C TRP A 464 -11.44 5.19 -20.81
N HIS A 465 -12.38 4.27 -20.58
CA HIS A 465 -13.35 3.90 -21.60
C HIS A 465 -14.24 5.11 -21.96
N PRO A 466 -14.40 5.46 -23.27
CA PRO A 466 -15.14 6.66 -23.69
C PRO A 466 -16.58 6.71 -23.19
N ALA A 467 -17.26 5.57 -23.02
CA ALA A 467 -18.61 5.51 -22.45
C ALA A 467 -18.65 6.00 -20.99
N VAL A 468 -17.64 5.61 -20.18
CA VAL A 468 -17.52 6.05 -18.79
C VAL A 468 -17.23 7.54 -18.72
N LEU A 469 -16.28 8.04 -19.54
CA LEU A 469 -15.95 9.46 -19.61
C LEU A 469 -17.13 10.32 -20.07
N ARG A 470 -17.94 9.82 -21.02
CA ARG A 470 -19.17 10.49 -21.46
C ARG A 470 -20.22 10.56 -20.35
N ALA A 471 -20.39 9.50 -19.57
CA ALA A 471 -21.27 9.52 -18.39
C ALA A 471 -20.78 10.56 -17.36
N ILE A 472 -19.48 10.61 -17.06
CA ILE A 472 -18.88 11.64 -16.20
C ILE A 472 -19.14 13.04 -16.75
N LYS A 473 -18.93 13.26 -18.06
CA LYS A 473 -19.18 14.56 -18.72
C LYS A 473 -20.63 15.01 -18.58
N MET A 474 -21.59 14.11 -18.79
CA MET A 474 -23.02 14.44 -18.62
C MET A 474 -23.35 14.89 -17.19
N ILE A 475 -22.78 14.21 -16.18
CA ILE A 475 -22.95 14.59 -14.78
C ILE A 475 -22.33 15.97 -14.50
N CYS A 476 -21.11 16.20 -14.99
CA CYS A 476 -20.41 17.49 -14.82
C CYS A 476 -21.17 18.64 -15.50
N ASP A 477 -21.65 18.44 -16.73
CA ASP A 477 -22.37 19.48 -17.46
C ASP A 477 -23.66 19.88 -16.75
N ALA A 478 -24.43 18.91 -16.28
CA ALA A 478 -25.66 19.15 -15.55
C ALA A 478 -25.39 19.84 -14.20
N GLY A 479 -24.39 19.37 -13.45
CA GLY A 479 -24.02 19.97 -12.17
C GLY A 479 -23.54 21.42 -12.33
N ASN A 480 -22.60 21.65 -13.25
CA ASN A 480 -22.05 22.99 -13.50
C ASN A 480 -23.12 23.96 -14.01
N ALA A 481 -24.07 23.52 -14.84
CA ALA A 481 -25.18 24.34 -15.32
C ALA A 481 -26.13 24.80 -14.19
N LYS A 482 -26.24 24.03 -13.11
CA LYS A 482 -27.10 24.29 -11.94
C LYS A 482 -26.33 24.82 -10.74
N GLY A 483 -24.99 24.93 -10.80
CA GLY A 483 -24.14 25.30 -9.68
C GLY A 483 -24.04 24.22 -8.60
N MET A 484 -24.38 22.97 -8.90
CA MET A 484 -24.21 21.83 -8.02
C MET A 484 -22.76 21.30 -8.13
N PRO A 485 -22.00 21.24 -7.04
CA PRO A 485 -20.64 20.70 -7.06
C PRO A 485 -20.60 19.22 -7.47
N VAL A 486 -19.67 18.88 -8.36
CA VAL A 486 -19.42 17.51 -8.85
C VAL A 486 -18.00 17.10 -8.49
N GLY A 487 -17.84 16.15 -7.56
CA GLY A 487 -16.54 15.56 -7.22
C GLY A 487 -16.35 14.17 -7.85
N VAL A 488 -15.13 13.67 -7.81
CA VAL A 488 -14.81 12.27 -8.12
C VAL A 488 -14.09 11.65 -6.93
N CYS A 489 -14.51 10.46 -6.49
CA CYS A 489 -13.93 9.74 -5.36
C CYS A 489 -13.55 8.29 -5.66
N GLY A 490 -13.73 7.82 -6.90
CA GLY A 490 -13.27 6.51 -7.34
C GLY A 490 -11.78 6.50 -7.67
N GLU A 491 -11.26 5.32 -8.02
CA GLU A 491 -9.83 5.11 -8.31
C GLU A 491 -9.31 5.92 -9.49
N ALA A 492 -10.18 6.30 -10.43
CA ALA A 492 -9.85 7.17 -11.54
C ALA A 492 -9.21 8.51 -11.12
N ALA A 493 -9.60 9.04 -9.96
CA ALA A 493 -9.03 10.28 -9.43
C ALA A 493 -7.57 10.15 -8.97
N ALA A 494 -7.09 8.92 -8.74
CA ALA A 494 -5.72 8.63 -8.31
C ALA A 494 -4.73 8.44 -9.48
N ASP A 495 -5.23 8.34 -10.71
CA ASP A 495 -4.41 8.31 -11.93
C ASP A 495 -4.09 9.76 -12.33
N PRO A 496 -2.81 10.18 -12.34
CA PRO A 496 -2.43 11.57 -12.62
C PRO A 496 -2.86 12.05 -14.02
N ASP A 497 -2.77 11.19 -15.03
CA ASP A 497 -3.16 11.54 -16.40
C ASP A 497 -4.68 11.65 -16.55
N LEU A 498 -5.41 10.71 -15.92
CA LEU A 498 -6.86 10.73 -15.92
C LEU A 498 -7.41 11.89 -15.06
N ALA A 499 -6.75 12.25 -13.99
CA ALA A 499 -7.11 13.40 -13.15
C ALA A 499 -7.13 14.72 -13.96
N VAL A 500 -6.17 14.91 -14.88
CA VAL A 500 -6.15 16.04 -15.81
C VAL A 500 -7.36 16.00 -16.75
N VAL A 501 -7.71 14.82 -17.27
CA VAL A 501 -8.90 14.63 -18.12
C VAL A 501 -10.18 14.94 -17.33
N LEU A 502 -10.31 14.41 -16.12
CA LEU A 502 -11.45 14.66 -15.22
C LEU A 502 -11.63 16.15 -14.92
N ALA A 503 -10.54 16.86 -14.68
CA ALA A 503 -10.55 18.32 -14.54
C ALA A 503 -11.11 19.00 -15.79
N GLY A 504 -10.62 18.61 -16.97
CA GLY A 504 -11.08 19.13 -18.27
C GLY A 504 -12.53 18.79 -18.59
N LEU A 505 -13.08 17.69 -18.03
CA LEU A 505 -14.50 17.33 -18.13
C LEU A 505 -15.39 18.24 -17.25
N GLY A 506 -14.81 19.00 -16.33
CA GLY A 506 -15.54 19.95 -15.48
C GLY A 506 -15.79 19.45 -14.05
N VAL A 507 -15.00 18.49 -13.56
CA VAL A 507 -15.03 18.04 -12.17
C VAL A 507 -14.51 19.14 -11.24
N ASN A 508 -15.19 19.35 -10.10
CA ASN A 508 -14.86 20.42 -9.15
C ASN A 508 -13.93 19.97 -8.00
N SER A 509 -13.74 18.69 -7.78
CA SER A 509 -12.77 18.16 -6.80
C SER A 509 -12.42 16.71 -7.09
N LEU A 510 -11.21 16.31 -6.74
CA LEU A 510 -10.70 14.94 -6.91
C LEU A 510 -10.35 14.35 -5.54
N SER A 511 -10.82 13.14 -5.27
CA SER A 511 -10.55 12.44 -4.01
C SER A 511 -9.92 11.07 -4.26
N MET A 512 -8.83 10.81 -3.56
CA MET A 512 -7.98 9.65 -3.81
C MET A 512 -7.30 9.14 -2.54
N THR A 513 -6.62 8.01 -2.64
CA THR A 513 -5.74 7.56 -1.56
C THR A 513 -4.68 8.63 -1.26
N PRO A 514 -4.32 8.89 0.01
CA PRO A 514 -3.37 9.96 0.37
C PRO A 514 -2.07 9.95 -0.43
N VAL A 515 -1.52 8.76 -0.70
CA VAL A 515 -0.25 8.60 -1.43
C VAL A 515 -0.31 9.06 -2.90
N ALA A 516 -1.49 9.22 -3.49
CA ALA A 516 -1.67 9.68 -4.87
C ALA A 516 -1.73 11.21 -4.99
N LEU A 517 -1.94 11.93 -3.87
CA LEU A 517 -2.15 13.37 -3.87
C LEU A 517 -0.99 14.15 -4.48
N ASP A 518 0.25 13.74 -4.21
CA ASP A 518 1.44 14.44 -4.72
C ASP A 518 1.52 14.34 -6.25
N ASP A 519 1.34 13.14 -6.80
CA ASP A 519 1.44 12.89 -8.25
C ASP A 519 0.32 13.60 -9.02
N VAL A 520 -0.90 13.56 -8.50
CA VAL A 520 -2.05 14.25 -9.11
C VAL A 520 -1.88 15.78 -9.04
N ARG A 521 -1.38 16.30 -7.92
CA ARG A 521 -1.09 17.73 -7.76
C ARG A 521 -0.05 18.20 -8.78
N ALA A 522 1.00 17.41 -8.97
CA ALA A 522 2.03 17.72 -9.96
C ALA A 522 1.47 17.70 -11.39
N ALA A 523 0.70 16.67 -11.75
CA ALA A 523 0.12 16.54 -13.07
C ALA A 523 -0.82 17.72 -13.42
N LEU A 524 -1.63 18.16 -12.46
CA LEU A 524 -2.48 19.35 -12.65
C LEU A 524 -1.64 20.63 -12.83
N ALA A 525 -0.57 20.80 -12.03
CA ALA A 525 0.30 21.98 -12.08
C ALA A 525 1.12 22.09 -13.39
N GLU A 526 1.26 21.01 -14.16
CA GLU A 526 1.96 20.99 -15.43
C GLU A 526 1.13 21.50 -16.61
N VAL A 527 -0.20 21.51 -16.50
CA VAL A 527 -1.12 21.85 -17.61
C VAL A 527 -1.98 23.07 -17.27
N THR A 528 -2.32 23.85 -18.29
CA THR A 528 -3.38 24.86 -18.20
C THR A 528 -4.76 24.22 -18.24
N PHE A 529 -5.78 24.93 -17.79
CA PHE A 529 -7.15 24.39 -17.84
C PHE A 529 -7.66 24.19 -19.27
N GLU A 530 -7.22 25.01 -20.23
CA GLU A 530 -7.54 24.82 -21.64
C GLU A 530 -6.87 23.56 -22.23
N GLU A 531 -5.62 23.27 -21.83
CA GLU A 531 -4.95 22.02 -22.22
C GLU A 531 -5.65 20.80 -21.60
N ALA A 532 -6.13 20.90 -20.35
CA ALA A 532 -6.93 19.85 -19.71
C ALA A 532 -8.24 19.58 -20.48
N LYS A 533 -8.94 20.64 -20.93
CA LYS A 533 -10.14 20.51 -21.77
C LYS A 533 -9.84 19.86 -23.12
N ALA A 534 -8.72 20.21 -23.75
CA ALA A 534 -8.31 19.58 -25.01
C ALA A 534 -8.01 18.09 -24.83
N LYS A 535 -7.31 17.71 -23.74
CA LYS A 535 -7.10 16.29 -23.38
C LYS A 535 -8.42 15.57 -23.12
N ALA A 536 -9.35 16.20 -22.41
CA ALA A 536 -10.68 15.65 -22.16
C ALA A 536 -11.45 15.39 -23.45
N ALA A 537 -11.42 16.33 -24.42
CA ALA A 537 -12.05 16.16 -25.73
C ALA A 537 -11.45 14.98 -26.51
N ALA A 538 -10.13 14.83 -26.50
CA ALA A 538 -9.44 13.69 -27.12
C ALA A 538 -9.85 12.36 -26.44
N ALA A 539 -9.88 12.33 -25.10
CA ALA A 539 -10.29 11.15 -24.35
C ALA A 539 -11.75 10.72 -24.63
N LEU A 540 -12.67 11.67 -24.78
CA LEU A 540 -14.06 11.40 -25.16
C LEU A 540 -14.19 10.78 -26.57
N ASN A 541 -13.23 11.03 -27.45
CA ASN A 541 -13.14 10.42 -28.78
C ASN A 541 -12.48 9.03 -28.74
N GLY A 542 -11.84 8.66 -27.65
CA GLY A 542 -11.18 7.36 -27.46
C GLY A 542 -9.70 7.35 -27.77
N ASP A 543 -9.05 8.51 -27.96
CA ASP A 543 -7.63 8.60 -28.38
C ASP A 543 -6.67 7.94 -27.38
N PHE A 544 -7.06 7.85 -26.08
CA PHE A 544 -6.26 7.23 -25.02
C PHE A 544 -6.76 5.84 -24.61
N TYR A 545 -7.88 5.39 -25.19
CA TYR A 545 -8.43 4.08 -24.88
C TYR A 545 -7.81 3.00 -25.76
N LYS A 546 -7.25 1.99 -25.12
CA LYS A 546 -6.78 0.77 -25.79
C LYS A 546 -7.78 -0.34 -25.46
N PRO A 547 -8.51 -0.86 -26.46
CA PRO A 547 -9.35 -2.02 -26.26
C PRO A 547 -8.53 -3.20 -25.74
N ALA A 548 -9.13 -4.00 -24.88
CA ALA A 548 -8.55 -5.28 -24.50
C ALA A 548 -8.49 -6.19 -25.72
N GLU A 549 -7.33 -6.80 -25.97
CA GLU A 549 -7.14 -7.85 -26.97
C GLU A 549 -7.72 -9.18 -26.50
#